data_6b4e5cdf6ec0cc03d0b281ec0191f5cb
#
_entry.id   6b4e5cdf6ec0cc03d0b281ec0191f5cb
#
_cell.length_a   1.000
_cell.length_b   1.000
_cell.length_c   1.000
_cell.angle_alpha   90.00
_cell.angle_beta   90.00
_cell.angle_gamma   90.00
#
_symmetry.space_group_name_H-M   'P 1'
#
loop_
_entity.id
_entity.type
_entity.pdbx_description
1 polymer ?
#
loop_
_entity_poly.entity_id
_entity_poly.type
_entity_poly.pdbx_seq_one_letter_code
_entity_poly.pdbx_strand_id
1 'polypeptide(L)'
;MLKRIFLGLFATAMILVIVYMLGPKVSTQELTIEFPAVPTRLNELSKYIANREDTVKELKQGNEAYIVWADSANKSKTPYSIVYIHGFSASPMEGDPVHRFLAEHFGANLFVTRLPEHGINRANGMEYLNVQDLANAAGEAYQIGKSLGDEVIIIGTSMGGALSILLASQQPDIKALALYSPAIRDNGEKLGAFFSPWSKKLMEMTMMDNKVLNQKREGEKLAYWSDQIHVNGYESLAVLMYSEMNKSTFQKIKQPLFLGYYYKNDSVQDLVVSVPKMLEMFDQVSTPANLKFKKAFPNSGDHVIASSVTSKDWEGVMFSTIDFLENTVGIPSKAEYQDQVNSIIQAENSLANPKN
;
A
#
# COMPACT_ATOMS: atom_id res chain seq x y z
N MET A 1 19.72 35.76 48.88
CA MET A 1 19.55 36.11 47.44
C MET A 1 19.62 34.84 46.55
N LEU A 2 20.65 34.07 46.60
CA LEU A 2 20.88 32.85 45.76
C LEU A 2 19.75 31.84 45.90
N LYS A 3 19.25 31.53 47.10
CA LYS A 3 18.15 30.57 47.32
C LYS A 3 16.81 31.01 46.68
N ARG A 4 16.54 32.32 46.64
CA ARG A 4 15.33 32.86 45.96
C ARG A 4 15.43 32.80 44.44
N ILE A 5 16.66 33.03 43.89
CA ILE A 5 16.95 32.89 42.45
C ILE A 5 16.80 31.43 42.04
N PHE A 6 17.35 30.49 42.82
CA PHE A 6 17.23 29.06 42.55
C PHE A 6 15.77 28.57 42.59
N LEU A 7 14.98 29.04 43.58
CA LEU A 7 13.57 28.71 43.70
C LEU A 7 12.76 29.26 42.52
N GLY A 8 13.10 30.48 42.08
CA GLY A 8 12.48 31.09 40.89
C GLY A 8 12.77 30.32 39.62
N LEU A 9 14.05 29.94 39.38
CA LEU A 9 14.45 29.13 38.22
C LEU A 9 13.77 27.75 38.23
N PHE A 10 13.69 27.12 39.42
CA PHE A 10 13.03 25.83 39.56
C PHE A 10 11.51 25.94 39.25
N ALA A 11 10.82 26.97 39.76
CA ALA A 11 9.42 27.21 39.49
C ALA A 11 9.16 27.47 38.00
N THR A 12 10.03 28.27 37.36
CA THR A 12 9.97 28.51 35.89
C THR A 12 10.17 27.21 35.08
N ALA A 13 11.16 26.42 35.46
CA ALA A 13 11.40 25.12 34.81
C ALA A 13 10.18 24.18 34.96
N MET A 14 9.59 24.11 36.13
CA MET A 14 8.36 23.35 36.39
C MET A 14 7.20 23.82 35.51
N ILE A 15 7.00 25.13 35.39
CA ILE A 15 5.94 25.71 34.54
C ILE A 15 6.19 25.33 33.09
N LEU A 16 7.44 25.42 32.59
CA LEU A 16 7.78 25.06 31.22
C LEU A 16 7.53 23.56 30.94
N VAL A 17 7.86 22.69 31.89
CA VAL A 17 7.56 21.25 31.79
C VAL A 17 6.03 21.01 31.73
N ILE A 18 5.27 21.68 32.58
CA ILE A 18 3.80 21.57 32.56
C ILE A 18 3.23 22.05 31.21
N VAL A 19 3.66 23.22 30.75
CA VAL A 19 3.24 23.76 29.44
C VAL A 19 3.62 22.79 28.31
N TYR A 20 4.82 22.20 28.34
CA TYR A 20 5.22 21.19 27.39
C TYR A 20 4.29 19.97 27.43
N MET A 21 4.04 19.41 28.61
CA MET A 21 3.21 18.21 28.77
C MET A 21 1.73 18.42 28.38
N LEU A 22 1.22 19.64 28.53
CA LEU A 22 -0.15 20.01 28.15
C LEU A 22 -0.26 20.38 26.66
N GLY A 23 0.82 20.33 25.89
CA GLY A 23 0.83 20.67 24.48
C GLY A 23 -0.01 19.72 23.60
N PRO A 24 -0.51 20.19 22.47
CA PRO A 24 -1.22 19.36 21.53
C PRO A 24 -0.30 18.27 20.98
N LYS A 25 -0.79 17.04 20.89
CA LYS A 25 -0.11 15.89 20.29
C LYS A 25 -1.07 15.07 19.46
N VAL A 26 -0.56 14.39 18.44
CA VAL A 26 -1.30 13.39 17.69
C VAL A 26 -1.51 12.17 18.59
N SER A 27 -2.64 11.50 18.45
CA SER A 27 -2.95 10.29 19.21
C SER A 27 -2.99 9.09 18.27
N THR A 28 -2.57 7.94 18.74
CA THR A 28 -2.87 6.67 18.09
C THR A 28 -4.37 6.40 18.15
N GLN A 29 -4.91 5.76 17.14
CA GLN A 29 -6.31 5.36 17.05
C GLN A 29 -6.44 4.01 16.37
N GLU A 30 -7.36 3.18 16.79
CA GLU A 30 -7.69 1.94 16.08
C GLU A 30 -8.47 2.29 14.81
N LEU A 31 -8.06 1.71 13.67
CA LEU A 31 -8.68 1.94 12.37
C LEU A 31 -9.57 0.75 12.02
N THR A 32 -10.84 1.03 11.81
CA THR A 32 -11.80 0.04 11.28
C THR A 32 -12.07 0.37 9.82
N ILE A 33 -11.83 -0.60 8.94
CA ILE A 33 -12.07 -0.43 7.51
C ILE A 33 -13.57 -0.54 7.23
N GLU A 34 -14.10 0.44 6.52
CA GLU A 34 -15.43 0.36 5.93
C GLU A 34 -15.37 -0.34 4.57
N PHE A 35 -16.33 -1.21 4.31
CA PHE A 35 -16.46 -1.94 3.06
C PHE A 35 -17.72 -1.45 2.33
N PRO A 36 -17.63 -0.34 1.57
CA PRO A 36 -18.79 0.22 0.90
C PRO A 36 -19.31 -0.72 -0.19
N ALA A 37 -20.62 -0.66 -0.44
CA ALA A 37 -21.19 -1.35 -1.58
C ALA A 37 -20.71 -0.70 -2.88
N VAL A 38 -20.17 -1.51 -3.78
CA VAL A 38 -19.79 -1.10 -5.13
C VAL A 38 -20.61 -1.84 -6.17
N PRO A 39 -20.77 -1.30 -7.41
CA PRO A 39 -21.48 -2.01 -8.45
C PRO A 39 -20.86 -3.38 -8.75
N THR A 40 -21.69 -4.41 -8.80
CA THR A 40 -21.27 -5.77 -9.16
C THR A 40 -21.33 -6.03 -10.68
N ARG A 41 -22.11 -5.24 -11.42
CA ARG A 41 -22.13 -5.29 -12.88
C ARG A 41 -20.93 -4.54 -13.45
N LEU A 42 -20.11 -5.21 -14.24
CA LEU A 42 -18.81 -4.71 -14.68
C LEU A 42 -18.86 -3.41 -15.49
N ASN A 43 -19.91 -3.21 -16.30
CA ASN A 43 -20.13 -1.96 -17.02
C ASN A 43 -20.53 -0.79 -16.10
N GLU A 44 -21.28 -1.06 -15.05
CA GLU A 44 -21.64 -0.07 -14.02
C GLU A 44 -20.42 0.24 -13.14
N LEU A 45 -19.60 -0.78 -12.80
CA LEU A 45 -18.36 -0.62 -12.06
C LEU A 45 -17.36 0.28 -12.82
N SER A 46 -17.21 0.08 -14.13
CA SER A 46 -16.34 0.94 -14.95
C SER A 46 -16.80 2.40 -14.90
N LYS A 47 -18.11 2.64 -14.98
CA LYS A 47 -18.70 3.98 -14.90
C LYS A 47 -18.54 4.58 -13.49
N TYR A 48 -18.72 3.77 -12.48
CA TYR A 48 -18.54 4.18 -11.08
C TYR A 48 -17.13 4.73 -10.84
N ILE A 49 -16.10 4.01 -11.28
CA ILE A 49 -14.70 4.44 -11.14
C ILE A 49 -14.46 5.71 -11.97
N ALA A 50 -14.87 5.74 -13.24
CA ALA A 50 -14.68 6.91 -14.10
C ALA A 50 -15.35 8.16 -13.51
N ASN A 51 -16.61 8.06 -13.09
CA ASN A 51 -17.35 9.18 -12.50
C ASN A 51 -16.67 9.70 -11.22
N ARG A 52 -16.11 8.80 -10.39
CA ARG A 52 -15.37 9.18 -9.19
C ARG A 52 -14.10 9.98 -9.55
N GLU A 53 -13.33 9.49 -10.51
CA GLU A 53 -12.10 10.17 -10.94
C GLU A 53 -12.40 11.51 -11.63
N ASP A 54 -13.47 11.63 -12.42
CA ASP A 54 -13.91 12.87 -13.08
C ASP A 54 -14.30 13.98 -12.08
N THR A 55 -14.63 13.63 -10.84
CA THR A 55 -14.90 14.62 -9.78
C THR A 55 -13.66 15.19 -9.12
N VAL A 56 -12.50 14.58 -9.34
CA VAL A 56 -11.24 14.98 -8.68
C VAL A 56 -10.67 16.21 -9.36
N LYS A 57 -10.61 17.30 -8.61
CA LYS A 57 -10.01 18.55 -9.11
C LYS A 57 -8.48 18.42 -9.16
N GLU A 58 -7.88 19.06 -10.16
CA GLU A 58 -6.42 19.16 -10.30
C GLU A 58 -5.71 17.80 -10.41
N LEU A 59 -6.44 16.76 -10.87
CA LEU A 59 -5.87 15.44 -11.12
C LEU A 59 -4.77 15.53 -12.18
N LYS A 60 -3.59 14.96 -11.89
CA LYS A 60 -2.51 14.83 -12.87
C LYS A 60 -2.89 13.77 -13.89
N GLN A 61 -2.67 14.04 -15.16
CA GLN A 61 -2.92 13.10 -16.25
C GLN A 61 -2.14 11.78 -16.01
N GLY A 62 -2.82 10.65 -16.15
CA GLY A 62 -2.23 9.32 -15.95
C GLY A 62 -2.10 8.90 -14.49
N ASN A 63 -2.71 9.65 -13.56
CA ASN A 63 -2.73 9.31 -12.13
C ASN A 63 -4.11 8.83 -11.66
N GLU A 64 -5.05 8.63 -12.57
CA GLU A 64 -6.40 8.15 -12.29
C GLU A 64 -6.38 6.69 -11.83
N ALA A 65 -7.34 6.31 -10.97
CA ALA A 65 -7.63 4.90 -10.73
C ALA A 65 -8.26 4.26 -11.98
N TYR A 66 -7.88 3.02 -12.28
CA TYR A 66 -8.38 2.34 -13.49
C TYR A 66 -8.42 0.83 -13.34
N ILE A 67 -9.15 0.19 -14.27
CA ILE A 67 -9.18 -1.26 -14.42
C ILE A 67 -8.41 -1.64 -15.68
N VAL A 68 -7.53 -2.64 -15.56
CA VAL A 68 -6.97 -3.39 -16.69
C VAL A 68 -7.76 -4.69 -16.80
N TRP A 69 -8.44 -4.88 -17.93
CA TRP A 69 -9.25 -6.05 -18.19
C TRP A 69 -8.39 -7.18 -18.75
N ALA A 70 -8.57 -8.39 -18.26
CA ALA A 70 -7.94 -9.60 -18.82
C ALA A 70 -8.36 -9.85 -20.28
N ASP A 71 -9.59 -9.47 -20.62
CA ASP A 71 -10.12 -9.36 -21.98
C ASP A 71 -10.95 -8.06 -22.09
N SER A 72 -10.40 -7.06 -22.80
CA SER A 72 -11.06 -5.76 -22.98
C SER A 72 -12.26 -5.82 -23.93
N ALA A 73 -12.30 -6.81 -24.83
CA ALA A 73 -13.41 -6.99 -25.78
C ALA A 73 -14.60 -7.67 -25.12
N ASN A 74 -14.35 -8.64 -24.21
CA ASN A 74 -15.38 -9.42 -23.52
C ASN A 74 -15.18 -9.34 -22.00
N LYS A 75 -15.51 -8.19 -21.42
CA LYS A 75 -15.36 -7.95 -19.99
C LYS A 75 -16.16 -8.95 -19.17
N SER A 76 -15.46 -9.79 -18.44
CA SER A 76 -16.04 -10.81 -17.57
C SER A 76 -15.28 -10.86 -16.24
N LYS A 77 -15.91 -11.44 -15.23
CA LYS A 77 -15.27 -11.76 -13.98
C LYS A 77 -14.25 -12.87 -14.21
N THR A 78 -13.09 -12.76 -13.61
CA THR A 78 -12.00 -13.72 -13.74
C THR A 78 -11.88 -14.59 -12.48
N PRO A 79 -11.26 -15.79 -12.52
CA PRO A 79 -11.03 -16.59 -11.30
C PRO A 79 -10.28 -15.82 -10.22
N TYR A 80 -9.30 -15.00 -10.62
CA TYR A 80 -8.55 -14.14 -9.73
C TYR A 80 -8.65 -12.69 -10.19
N SER A 81 -8.71 -11.77 -9.26
CA SER A 81 -8.44 -10.35 -9.52
C SER A 81 -7.22 -9.90 -8.73
N ILE A 82 -6.51 -8.92 -9.27
CA ILE A 82 -5.41 -8.25 -8.59
C ILE A 82 -5.86 -6.85 -8.24
N VAL A 83 -5.61 -6.43 -7.00
CA VAL A 83 -5.78 -5.05 -6.53
C VAL A 83 -4.40 -4.52 -6.17
N TYR A 84 -3.99 -3.42 -6.81
CA TYR A 84 -2.75 -2.73 -6.49
C TYR A 84 -3.02 -1.47 -5.67
N ILE A 85 -2.37 -1.36 -4.50
CA ILE A 85 -2.45 -0.21 -3.60
C ILE A 85 -1.08 0.48 -3.54
N HIS A 86 -1.01 1.71 -4.05
CA HIS A 86 0.24 2.47 -4.11
C HIS A 86 0.65 3.09 -2.77
N GLY A 87 1.90 3.58 -2.70
CA GLY A 87 2.49 4.18 -1.51
C GLY A 87 2.19 5.67 -1.33
N PHE A 88 2.77 6.23 -0.28
CA PHE A 88 2.64 7.63 0.10
C PHE A 88 3.24 8.55 -0.96
N SER A 89 2.54 9.62 -1.27
CA SER A 89 2.86 10.60 -2.30
C SER A 89 2.87 10.09 -3.74
N ALA A 90 2.73 8.78 -3.96
CA ALA A 90 2.77 8.13 -5.26
C ALA A 90 1.40 8.14 -5.96
N SER A 91 1.32 7.43 -7.08
CA SER A 91 0.13 7.23 -7.89
C SER A 91 0.13 5.81 -8.48
N PRO A 92 -0.88 5.42 -9.27
CA PRO A 92 -0.93 4.12 -9.93
C PRO A 92 0.35 3.65 -10.62
N MET A 93 1.19 4.57 -11.13
CA MET A 93 2.43 4.25 -11.84
C MET A 93 3.54 3.66 -10.95
N GLU A 94 3.41 3.76 -9.63
CA GLU A 94 4.39 3.19 -8.68
C GLU A 94 4.54 1.67 -8.78
N GLY A 95 3.54 0.95 -9.27
CA GLY A 95 3.58 -0.50 -9.49
C GLY A 95 3.80 -0.92 -10.95
N ASP A 96 3.91 0.05 -11.88
CA ASP A 96 4.05 -0.24 -13.30
C ASP A 96 5.52 -0.53 -13.67
N PRO A 97 5.80 -1.60 -14.41
CA PRO A 97 4.88 -2.49 -15.11
C PRO A 97 4.52 -3.79 -14.35
N VAL A 98 5.06 -4.02 -13.17
CA VAL A 98 4.95 -5.31 -12.46
C VAL A 98 3.50 -5.76 -12.29
N HIS A 99 2.62 -4.90 -11.78
CA HIS A 99 1.22 -5.26 -11.54
C HIS A 99 0.48 -5.63 -12.84
N ARG A 100 0.82 -5.00 -13.99
CA ARG A 100 0.21 -5.33 -15.30
C ARG A 100 0.69 -6.68 -15.82
N PHE A 101 2.00 -6.94 -15.75
CA PHE A 101 2.55 -8.23 -16.15
C PHE A 101 2.00 -9.38 -15.31
N LEU A 102 1.83 -9.17 -14.00
CA LEU A 102 1.20 -10.17 -13.14
C LEU A 102 -0.27 -10.44 -13.56
N ALA A 103 -1.03 -9.38 -13.84
CA ALA A 103 -2.42 -9.52 -14.29
C ALA A 103 -2.50 -10.26 -15.63
N GLU A 104 -1.63 -9.93 -16.56
CA GLU A 104 -1.55 -10.61 -17.88
C GLU A 104 -1.19 -12.08 -17.72
N HIS A 105 -0.15 -12.38 -16.94
CA HIS A 105 0.35 -13.74 -16.70
C HIS A 105 -0.70 -14.68 -16.12
N PHE A 106 -1.48 -14.18 -15.15
CA PHE A 106 -2.53 -14.96 -14.50
C PHE A 106 -3.91 -14.81 -15.16
N GLY A 107 -4.03 -14.03 -16.23
CA GLY A 107 -5.32 -13.76 -16.87
C GLY A 107 -6.32 -13.10 -15.90
N ALA A 108 -5.82 -12.29 -14.99
CA ALA A 108 -6.61 -11.63 -13.96
C ALA A 108 -7.04 -10.23 -14.37
N ASN A 109 -8.26 -9.80 -14.00
CA ASN A 109 -8.60 -8.39 -14.01
C ASN A 109 -7.78 -7.68 -12.92
N LEU A 110 -7.27 -6.49 -13.24
CA LEU A 110 -6.48 -5.68 -12.32
C LEU A 110 -7.19 -4.36 -12.02
N PHE A 111 -7.37 -4.04 -10.75
CA PHE A 111 -7.74 -2.71 -10.30
C PHE A 111 -6.51 -2.00 -9.72
N VAL A 112 -6.19 -0.84 -10.28
CA VAL A 112 -5.11 0.02 -9.79
C VAL A 112 -5.72 1.21 -9.08
N THR A 113 -5.42 1.34 -7.78
CA THR A 113 -6.05 2.38 -6.95
C THR A 113 -5.44 3.75 -7.20
N ARG A 114 -6.21 4.80 -6.93
CA ARG A 114 -5.72 6.12 -6.55
C ARG A 114 -6.25 6.42 -5.15
N LEU A 115 -5.35 6.55 -4.21
CA LEU A 115 -5.70 6.86 -2.82
C LEU A 115 -6.15 8.31 -2.66
N PRO A 116 -6.97 8.64 -1.66
CA PRO A 116 -7.41 10.00 -1.37
C PRO A 116 -6.24 10.98 -1.31
N GLU A 117 -6.40 12.17 -1.87
CA GLU A 117 -5.42 13.27 -1.91
C GLU A 117 -4.12 12.94 -2.67
N HIS A 118 -4.05 11.82 -3.38
CA HIS A 118 -2.90 11.44 -4.21
C HIS A 118 -3.17 11.71 -5.71
N GLY A 119 -2.09 11.84 -6.48
CA GLY A 119 -2.17 12.06 -7.93
C GLY A 119 -2.67 13.46 -8.34
N ILE A 120 -2.73 14.42 -7.42
CA ILE A 120 -3.22 15.78 -7.66
C ILE A 120 -2.06 16.79 -7.75
N ASN A 121 -2.26 17.85 -8.54
CA ASN A 121 -1.30 18.94 -8.72
C ASN A 121 -1.73 20.20 -7.94
N ARG A 122 -1.56 20.16 -6.62
CA ARG A 122 -1.95 21.24 -5.73
C ARG A 122 -0.81 21.61 -4.78
N ALA A 123 -0.56 22.90 -4.58
CA ALA A 123 0.54 23.43 -3.76
C ALA A 123 0.48 22.97 -2.28
N ASN A 124 -0.69 22.64 -1.76
CA ASN A 124 -0.93 22.08 -0.44
C ASN A 124 -1.45 20.63 -0.55
N GLY A 125 -0.85 19.82 -1.40
CA GLY A 125 -1.21 18.41 -1.58
C GLY A 125 -1.32 17.67 -0.25
N MET A 126 -2.32 16.82 -0.10
CA MET A 126 -2.63 16.07 1.13
C MET A 126 -3.09 16.93 2.33
N GLU A 127 -3.52 18.17 2.12
CA GLU A 127 -4.06 19.00 3.21
C GLU A 127 -5.30 18.36 3.86
N TYR A 128 -6.14 17.73 3.05
CA TYR A 128 -7.38 17.09 3.50
C TYR A 128 -7.23 15.58 3.72
N LEU A 129 -6.01 15.03 3.61
CA LEU A 129 -5.77 13.62 3.87
C LEU A 129 -6.03 13.29 5.33
N ASN A 130 -6.77 12.21 5.53
CA ASN A 130 -7.02 11.64 6.84
C ASN A 130 -6.82 10.11 6.77
N VAL A 131 -6.30 9.55 7.83
CA VAL A 131 -5.91 8.14 7.87
C VAL A 131 -7.10 7.18 7.73
N GLN A 132 -8.30 7.57 8.22
CA GLN A 132 -9.50 6.75 8.08
C GLN A 132 -9.95 6.67 6.62
N ASP A 133 -9.82 7.76 5.86
CA ASP A 133 -10.12 7.77 4.42
C ASP A 133 -9.18 6.86 3.64
N LEU A 134 -7.89 6.76 4.04
CA LEU A 134 -6.95 5.80 3.47
C LEU A 134 -7.38 4.35 3.76
N ALA A 135 -7.79 4.06 4.99
CA ALA A 135 -8.27 2.74 5.38
C ALA A 135 -9.54 2.36 4.60
N ASN A 136 -10.50 3.27 4.49
CA ASN A 136 -11.75 3.06 3.77
C ASN A 136 -11.52 2.90 2.25
N ALA A 137 -10.54 3.62 1.69
CA ALA A 137 -10.16 3.45 0.28
C ALA A 137 -9.58 2.05 0.00
N ALA A 138 -8.84 1.46 0.95
CA ALA A 138 -8.40 0.07 0.83
C ALA A 138 -9.58 -0.92 0.90
N GLY A 139 -10.58 -0.65 1.73
CA GLY A 139 -11.84 -1.42 1.79
C GLY A 139 -12.63 -1.36 0.50
N GLU A 140 -12.78 -0.17 -0.07
CA GLU A 140 -13.43 0.02 -1.39
C GLU A 140 -12.67 -0.72 -2.50
N ALA A 141 -11.34 -0.60 -2.51
CA ALA A 141 -10.51 -1.30 -3.49
C ALA A 141 -10.68 -2.81 -3.44
N TYR A 142 -10.77 -3.38 -2.23
CA TYR A 142 -11.07 -4.80 -2.05
C TYR A 142 -12.46 -5.16 -2.60
N GLN A 143 -13.50 -4.36 -2.35
CA GLN A 143 -14.85 -4.61 -2.88
C GLN A 143 -14.88 -4.53 -4.41
N ILE A 144 -14.12 -3.61 -5.02
CA ILE A 144 -13.92 -3.56 -6.46
C ILE A 144 -13.25 -4.85 -6.94
N GLY A 145 -12.19 -5.31 -6.26
CA GLY A 145 -11.54 -6.58 -6.53
C GLY A 145 -12.51 -7.76 -6.51
N LYS A 146 -13.39 -7.85 -5.52
CA LYS A 146 -14.45 -8.90 -5.42
C LYS A 146 -15.44 -8.85 -6.57
N SER A 147 -15.70 -7.68 -7.13
CA SER A 147 -16.54 -7.56 -8.34
C SER A 147 -15.80 -8.00 -9.61
N LEU A 148 -14.48 -7.89 -9.64
CA LEU A 148 -13.62 -8.21 -10.79
C LEU A 148 -13.16 -9.67 -10.84
N GLY A 149 -13.03 -10.34 -9.68
CA GLY A 149 -12.56 -11.73 -9.58
C GLY A 149 -13.26 -12.51 -8.47
N ASP A 150 -13.19 -13.84 -8.55
CA ASP A 150 -13.76 -14.71 -7.52
C ASP A 150 -12.92 -14.69 -6.25
N GLU A 151 -11.59 -14.70 -6.41
CA GLU A 151 -10.61 -14.56 -5.34
C GLU A 151 -9.75 -13.31 -5.60
N VAL A 152 -9.40 -12.58 -4.53
CA VAL A 152 -8.69 -11.29 -4.62
C VAL A 152 -7.25 -11.44 -4.11
N ILE A 153 -6.30 -11.06 -4.95
CA ILE A 153 -4.88 -10.92 -4.60
C ILE A 153 -4.61 -9.44 -4.37
N ILE A 154 -3.99 -9.10 -3.25
CA ILE A 154 -3.63 -7.71 -2.93
C ILE A 154 -2.13 -7.52 -3.10
N ILE A 155 -1.75 -6.50 -3.84
CA ILE A 155 -0.36 -6.06 -4.00
C ILE A 155 -0.26 -4.66 -3.44
N GLY A 156 0.67 -4.42 -2.52
CA GLY A 156 0.84 -3.10 -1.92
C GLY A 156 2.30 -2.69 -1.80
N THR A 157 2.59 -1.44 -2.18
CA THR A 157 3.92 -0.84 -2.04
C THR A 157 3.91 0.18 -0.90
N SER A 158 4.93 0.16 -0.02
CA SER A 158 5.15 1.17 1.02
C SER A 158 3.92 1.38 1.92
N MET A 159 3.32 2.58 1.95
CA MET A 159 2.05 2.85 2.64
C MET A 159 0.92 1.93 2.15
N GLY A 160 0.87 1.64 0.84
CA GLY A 160 -0.07 0.67 0.29
C GLY A 160 0.13 -0.73 0.86
N GLY A 161 1.38 -1.11 1.15
CA GLY A 161 1.70 -2.35 1.87
C GLY A 161 1.19 -2.36 3.32
N ALA A 162 1.29 -1.23 4.03
CA ALA A 162 0.72 -1.08 5.37
C ALA A 162 -0.82 -1.15 5.34
N LEU A 163 -1.46 -0.50 4.36
CA LEU A 163 -2.91 -0.59 4.15
C LEU A 163 -3.34 -2.02 3.78
N SER A 164 -2.54 -2.74 3.00
CA SER A 164 -2.78 -4.15 2.66
C SER A 164 -2.72 -5.06 3.89
N ILE A 165 -1.79 -4.81 4.81
CA ILE A 165 -1.69 -5.52 6.10
C ILE A 165 -2.92 -5.24 6.95
N LEU A 166 -3.31 -3.98 7.10
CA LEU A 166 -4.51 -3.60 7.84
C LEU A 166 -5.75 -4.26 7.24
N LEU A 167 -5.90 -4.18 5.92
CA LEU A 167 -7.01 -4.82 5.19
C LEU A 167 -7.05 -6.32 5.44
N ALA A 168 -5.93 -7.03 5.29
CA ALA A 168 -5.86 -8.47 5.49
C ALA A 168 -6.10 -8.89 6.95
N SER A 169 -5.81 -8.02 7.92
CA SER A 169 -6.12 -8.27 9.33
C SER A 169 -7.63 -8.26 9.62
N GLN A 170 -8.43 -7.64 8.73
CA GLN A 170 -9.89 -7.51 8.83
C GLN A 170 -10.65 -8.31 7.76
N GLN A 171 -9.94 -8.81 6.71
CA GLN A 171 -10.52 -9.60 5.62
C GLN A 171 -9.76 -10.92 5.43
N PRO A 172 -10.18 -12.00 6.09
CA PRO A 172 -9.47 -13.27 6.07
C PRO A 172 -9.56 -14.02 4.73
N ASP A 173 -10.49 -13.67 3.86
CA ASP A 173 -10.75 -14.31 2.56
C ASP A 173 -9.90 -13.73 1.41
N ILE A 174 -8.97 -12.81 1.68
CA ILE A 174 -7.96 -12.39 0.71
C ILE A 174 -7.09 -13.60 0.35
N LYS A 175 -6.95 -13.87 -0.96
CA LYS A 175 -6.25 -15.05 -1.48
C LYS A 175 -4.76 -15.05 -1.16
N ALA A 176 -4.09 -13.93 -1.38
CA ALA A 176 -2.66 -13.74 -1.13
C ALA A 176 -2.29 -12.27 -1.02
N LEU A 177 -1.16 -12.00 -0.36
CA LEU A 177 -0.56 -10.68 -0.23
C LEU A 177 0.83 -10.66 -0.88
N ALA A 178 1.09 -9.67 -1.74
CA ALA A 178 2.44 -9.32 -2.17
C ALA A 178 2.78 -7.91 -1.67
N LEU A 179 3.71 -7.82 -0.75
CA LEU A 179 4.11 -6.58 -0.09
C LEU A 179 5.48 -6.15 -0.57
N TYR A 180 5.56 -4.96 -1.16
CA TYR A 180 6.81 -4.38 -1.64
C TYR A 180 7.23 -3.23 -0.73
N SER A 181 8.33 -3.42 -0.01
CA SER A 181 8.87 -2.45 0.97
C SER A 181 7.78 -1.83 1.87
N PRO A 182 6.92 -2.63 2.55
CA PRO A 182 5.77 -2.12 3.30
C PRO A 182 6.19 -1.16 4.41
N ALA A 183 5.41 -0.09 4.60
CA ALA A 183 5.68 0.97 5.57
C ALA A 183 5.33 0.53 7.01
N ILE A 184 6.15 -0.34 7.59
CA ILE A 184 5.99 -0.79 9.00
C ILE A 184 6.45 0.28 9.97
N ARG A 185 7.62 0.89 9.69
CA ARG A 185 8.18 2.08 10.34
C ARG A 185 9.04 2.83 9.32
N ASP A 186 9.11 4.12 9.42
CA ASP A 186 10.07 4.92 8.67
C ASP A 186 11.50 4.66 9.16
N ASN A 187 12.46 4.85 8.27
CA ASN A 187 13.86 4.67 8.63
C ASN A 187 14.29 5.75 9.63
N GLY A 188 14.73 5.30 10.82
CA GLY A 188 15.09 6.17 11.93
C GLY A 188 13.90 6.65 12.78
N GLU A 189 12.69 6.14 12.55
CA GLU A 189 11.49 6.34 13.37
C GLU A 189 11.14 7.83 13.62
N LYS A 190 11.44 8.70 12.65
CA LYS A 190 11.26 10.16 12.76
C LYS A 190 9.78 10.56 12.85
N LEU A 191 8.90 9.81 12.18
CA LEU A 191 7.46 10.05 12.23
C LEU A 191 6.86 9.80 13.62
N GLY A 192 7.54 9.04 14.47
CA GLY A 192 7.18 8.89 15.88
C GLY A 192 7.14 10.22 16.66
N ALA A 193 7.86 11.25 16.18
CA ALA A 193 7.82 12.58 16.77
C ALA A 193 6.43 13.21 16.80
N PHE A 194 5.53 12.87 15.88
CA PHE A 194 4.15 13.38 15.87
C PHE A 194 3.39 13.10 17.17
N PHE A 195 3.74 12.04 17.87
CA PHE A 195 3.11 11.64 19.13
C PHE A 195 3.68 12.34 20.37
N SER A 196 4.67 13.21 20.19
CA SER A 196 5.20 14.07 21.27
C SER A 196 4.46 15.41 21.32
N PRO A 197 4.28 16.01 22.53
CA PRO A 197 3.61 17.30 22.63
C PRO A 197 4.29 18.37 21.77
N TRP A 198 3.50 19.23 21.15
CA TRP A 198 3.94 20.36 20.30
C TRP A 198 4.66 19.99 19.00
N SER A 199 4.99 18.73 18.75
CA SER A 199 5.86 18.33 17.63
C SER A 199 5.31 18.74 16.27
N LYS A 200 4.03 18.50 16.00
CA LYS A 200 3.40 18.95 14.74
C LYS A 200 3.55 20.46 14.57
N LYS A 201 3.26 21.23 15.64
CA LYS A 201 3.35 22.68 15.62
C LYS A 201 4.78 23.17 15.39
N LEU A 202 5.76 22.52 16.02
CA LEU A 202 7.18 22.84 15.80
C LEU A 202 7.64 22.52 14.37
N MET A 203 7.22 21.38 13.80
CA MET A 203 7.51 21.04 12.39
C MET A 203 6.91 22.07 11.43
N GLU A 204 5.65 22.48 11.64
CA GLU A 204 5.01 23.53 10.86
C GLU A 204 5.79 24.84 10.86
N MET A 205 6.39 25.21 12.00
CA MET A 205 7.11 26.47 12.18
C MET A 205 8.57 26.44 11.69
N THR A 206 9.21 25.28 11.71
CA THR A 206 10.66 25.19 11.55
C THR A 206 11.11 24.46 10.29
N MET A 207 10.31 23.54 9.76
CA MET A 207 10.70 22.65 8.67
C MET A 207 9.83 22.81 7.42
N MET A 208 8.72 23.53 7.53
CA MET A 208 7.73 23.62 6.46
C MET A 208 7.42 25.07 6.10
N ASP A 209 7.28 25.36 4.82
CA ASP A 209 6.69 26.61 4.34
C ASP A 209 5.17 26.44 4.21
N ASN A 210 4.41 27.30 4.89
CA ASN A 210 2.94 27.20 4.93
C ASN A 210 2.39 25.80 5.25
N LYS A 211 3.05 25.07 6.17
CA LYS A 211 2.77 23.68 6.56
C LYS A 211 3.02 22.63 5.46
N VAL A 212 3.71 22.99 4.40
CA VAL A 212 4.05 22.13 3.27
C VAL A 212 5.55 21.85 3.26
N LEU A 213 5.90 20.56 3.16
CA LEU A 213 7.28 20.13 2.89
C LEU A 213 7.46 19.88 1.40
N ASN A 214 8.42 20.60 0.81
CA ASN A 214 8.78 20.38 -0.58
C ASN A 214 9.71 19.17 -0.71
N GLN A 215 9.30 18.20 -1.52
CA GLN A 215 10.08 17.01 -1.86
C GLN A 215 10.76 17.23 -3.21
N LYS A 216 12.08 17.07 -3.26
CA LYS A 216 12.78 17.15 -4.53
C LYS A 216 12.43 15.91 -5.38
N ARG A 217 11.74 16.13 -6.50
CA ARG A 217 11.43 15.12 -7.50
C ARG A 217 12.06 15.51 -8.83
N GLU A 218 12.55 14.54 -9.59
CA GLU A 218 13.21 14.76 -10.89
C GLU A 218 12.71 13.75 -11.92
N GLY A 219 12.77 14.11 -13.20
CA GLY A 219 12.37 13.24 -14.30
C GLY A 219 10.92 12.78 -14.23
N GLU A 220 10.69 11.52 -14.55
CA GLU A 220 9.34 10.93 -14.54
C GLU A 220 8.68 10.90 -13.16
N LYS A 221 9.45 10.94 -12.07
CA LYS A 221 8.89 11.02 -10.72
C LYS A 221 8.00 12.25 -10.52
N LEU A 222 8.25 13.37 -11.22
CA LEU A 222 7.40 14.58 -11.16
C LEU A 222 5.97 14.34 -11.67
N ALA A 223 5.81 13.45 -12.66
CA ALA A 223 4.50 13.15 -13.20
C ALA A 223 3.64 12.33 -12.25
N TYR A 224 4.26 11.44 -11.47
CA TYR A 224 3.57 10.37 -10.75
C TYR A 224 3.71 10.43 -9.22
N TRP A 225 4.58 11.29 -8.68
CA TRP A 225 4.70 11.53 -7.24
C TRP A 225 4.42 13.00 -6.91
N SER A 226 3.79 13.23 -5.76
CA SER A 226 3.61 14.58 -5.24
C SER A 226 4.95 15.13 -4.73
N ASP A 227 5.25 16.37 -5.07
CA ASP A 227 6.45 17.10 -4.65
C ASP A 227 6.17 18.09 -3.51
N GLN A 228 4.90 18.44 -3.30
CA GLN A 228 4.44 19.33 -2.25
C GLN A 228 3.47 18.58 -1.33
N ILE A 229 3.87 18.38 -0.08
CA ILE A 229 3.13 17.53 0.85
C ILE A 229 2.85 18.29 2.13
N HIS A 230 1.55 18.51 2.41
CA HIS A 230 1.09 19.14 3.63
C HIS A 230 1.37 18.24 4.85
N VAL A 231 1.58 18.84 6.03
CA VAL A 231 1.87 18.14 7.28
C VAL A 231 0.83 17.08 7.66
N ASN A 232 -0.44 17.27 7.28
CA ASN A 232 -1.52 16.30 7.51
C ASN A 232 -1.28 14.97 6.79
N GLY A 233 -0.62 15.00 5.61
CA GLY A 233 -0.21 13.78 4.93
C GLY A 233 0.76 12.95 5.76
N TYR A 234 1.81 13.59 6.30
CA TYR A 234 2.77 12.93 7.18
C TYR A 234 2.15 12.47 8.49
N GLU A 235 1.23 13.26 9.06
CA GLU A 235 0.47 12.86 10.26
C GLU A 235 -0.35 11.58 9.98
N SER A 236 -1.09 11.55 8.86
CA SER A 236 -1.91 10.38 8.49
C SER A 236 -1.04 9.13 8.29
N LEU A 237 0.13 9.27 7.64
CA LEU A 237 1.09 8.18 7.51
C LEU A 237 1.63 7.74 8.88
N ALA A 238 2.00 8.67 9.76
CA ALA A 238 2.46 8.38 11.12
C ALA A 238 1.39 7.62 11.91
N VAL A 239 0.14 8.08 11.88
CA VAL A 239 -0.98 7.41 12.58
C VAL A 239 -1.18 6.01 12.06
N LEU A 240 -1.20 5.77 10.73
CA LEU A 240 -1.28 4.42 10.17
C LEU A 240 -0.18 3.51 10.69
N MET A 241 1.08 3.97 10.62
CA MET A 241 2.24 3.16 11.00
C MET A 241 2.30 2.86 12.50
N TYR A 242 2.01 3.85 13.35
CA TYR A 242 2.18 3.71 14.79
C TYR A 242 0.94 3.17 15.51
N SER A 243 -0.24 3.25 14.88
CA SER A 243 -1.45 2.65 15.43
C SER A 243 -1.59 1.19 15.01
N GLU A 244 -1.40 0.90 13.71
CA GLU A 244 -1.80 -0.38 13.13
C GLU A 244 -0.64 -1.33 12.84
N MET A 245 0.57 -0.81 12.58
CA MET A 245 1.70 -1.71 12.28
C MET A 245 2.34 -2.22 13.57
N ASN A 246 1.65 -3.15 14.22
CA ASN A 246 2.02 -3.72 15.50
C ASN A 246 1.74 -5.24 15.54
N LYS A 247 2.28 -5.92 16.56
CA LYS A 247 2.19 -7.38 16.72
C LYS A 247 0.75 -7.91 16.69
N SER A 248 -0.21 -7.19 17.30
CA SER A 248 -1.59 -7.66 17.36
C SER A 248 -2.26 -7.68 15.97
N THR A 249 -1.95 -6.73 15.12
CA THR A 249 -2.38 -6.68 13.72
C THR A 249 -1.69 -7.78 12.90
N PHE A 250 -0.37 -7.94 13.05
CA PHE A 250 0.40 -8.94 12.30
C PHE A 250 -0.06 -10.36 12.61
N GLN A 251 -0.39 -10.68 13.85
CA GLN A 251 -0.90 -11.99 14.26
C GLN A 251 -2.27 -12.35 13.68
N LYS A 252 -3.01 -11.40 13.13
CA LYS A 252 -4.27 -11.66 12.41
C LYS A 252 -4.02 -12.10 10.96
N ILE A 253 -2.82 -11.85 10.39
CA ILE A 253 -2.47 -12.21 9.02
C ILE A 253 -2.20 -13.72 8.94
N LYS A 254 -3.00 -14.43 8.15
CA LYS A 254 -2.89 -15.87 7.89
C LYS A 254 -2.78 -16.21 6.42
N GLN A 255 -3.03 -15.23 5.55
CA GLN A 255 -2.97 -15.34 4.11
C GLN A 255 -1.55 -15.67 3.65
N PRO A 256 -1.37 -16.38 2.52
CA PRO A 256 -0.08 -16.49 1.86
C PRO A 256 0.55 -15.11 1.65
N LEU A 257 1.84 -14.97 1.98
CA LEU A 257 2.52 -13.68 2.05
C LEU A 257 3.86 -13.68 1.33
N PHE A 258 4.03 -12.80 0.35
CA PHE A 258 5.32 -12.41 -0.22
C PHE A 258 5.77 -11.07 0.33
N LEU A 259 7.03 -10.99 0.80
CA LEU A 259 7.70 -9.76 1.20
C LEU A 259 8.91 -9.50 0.32
N GLY A 260 8.84 -8.51 -0.55
CA GLY A 260 9.96 -7.99 -1.32
C GLY A 260 10.49 -6.68 -0.73
N TYR A 261 11.81 -6.50 -0.67
CA TYR A 261 12.41 -5.27 -0.13
C TYR A 261 13.81 -5.00 -0.70
N TYR A 262 14.19 -3.71 -0.74
CA TYR A 262 15.53 -3.30 -1.15
C TYR A 262 16.53 -3.48 0.01
N TYR A 263 17.49 -4.37 -0.17
CA TYR A 263 18.59 -4.56 0.78
C TYR A 263 19.77 -5.23 0.10
N LYS A 264 20.93 -4.63 0.20
CA LYS A 264 22.21 -5.19 -0.24
C LYS A 264 23.12 -5.49 0.95
N ASN A 265 23.22 -4.57 1.90
CA ASN A 265 23.90 -4.68 3.17
C ASN A 265 23.45 -3.53 4.09
N ASP A 266 23.92 -3.47 5.33
CA ASP A 266 23.48 -2.47 6.32
C ASP A 266 23.72 -1.02 5.89
N SER A 267 24.72 -0.76 5.04
CA SER A 267 25.01 0.58 4.52
C SER A 267 24.28 0.90 3.20
N VAL A 268 23.77 -0.12 2.50
CA VAL A 268 23.14 0.00 1.18
C VAL A 268 21.82 -0.77 1.21
N GLN A 269 20.78 -0.08 1.60
CA GLN A 269 19.46 -0.61 1.81
C GLN A 269 18.38 0.47 1.65
N ASP A 270 17.14 0.11 1.85
CA ASP A 270 16.02 1.04 1.91
C ASP A 270 16.25 2.09 3.03
N LEU A 271 16.28 3.36 2.64
CA LEU A 271 16.43 4.50 3.56
C LEU A 271 15.12 5.25 3.81
N VAL A 272 14.01 4.79 3.23
CA VAL A 272 12.67 5.34 3.43
C VAL A 272 11.97 4.61 4.57
N VAL A 273 11.96 3.28 4.51
CA VAL A 273 11.35 2.43 5.55
C VAL A 273 12.37 1.49 6.18
N SER A 274 12.11 1.08 7.41
CA SER A 274 13.02 0.25 8.20
C SER A 274 12.98 -1.21 7.76
N VAL A 275 14.06 -1.70 7.12
CA VAL A 275 14.21 -3.11 6.75
C VAL A 275 14.11 -4.03 7.97
N PRO A 276 14.77 -3.77 9.12
CA PRO A 276 14.59 -4.58 10.32
C PRO A 276 13.13 -4.71 10.77
N LYS A 277 12.34 -3.63 10.67
CA LYS A 277 10.91 -3.66 11.05
C LYS A 277 10.06 -4.46 10.07
N MET A 278 10.36 -4.43 8.78
CA MET A 278 9.71 -5.32 7.81
C MET A 278 9.98 -6.80 8.12
N LEU A 279 11.21 -7.14 8.45
CA LEU A 279 11.59 -8.51 8.82
C LEU A 279 10.96 -8.95 10.13
N GLU A 280 10.90 -8.07 11.13
CA GLU A 280 10.19 -8.31 12.39
C GLU A 280 8.69 -8.59 12.14
N MET A 281 8.02 -7.80 11.31
CA MET A 281 6.63 -8.04 10.89
C MET A 281 6.48 -9.40 10.23
N PHE A 282 7.35 -9.74 9.27
CA PHE A 282 7.30 -11.03 8.57
C PHE A 282 7.43 -12.22 9.51
N ASP A 283 8.24 -12.10 10.56
CA ASP A 283 8.40 -13.17 11.56
C ASP A 283 7.19 -13.24 12.52
N GLN A 284 6.44 -12.13 12.73
CA GLN A 284 5.30 -12.04 13.64
C GLN A 284 3.95 -12.43 13.01
N VAL A 285 3.82 -12.46 11.67
CA VAL A 285 2.56 -12.90 11.03
C VAL A 285 2.26 -14.37 11.33
N SER A 286 0.97 -14.69 11.41
CA SER A 286 0.49 -16.07 11.67
C SER A 286 0.40 -16.93 10.42
N THR A 287 0.83 -16.43 9.27
CA THR A 287 0.93 -17.20 8.03
C THR A 287 1.84 -18.42 8.23
N PRO A 288 1.41 -19.64 7.87
CA PRO A 288 2.25 -20.84 7.92
C PRO A 288 3.57 -20.65 7.18
N ALA A 289 4.64 -21.26 7.70
CA ALA A 289 5.99 -21.05 7.16
C ALA A 289 6.14 -21.44 5.68
N ASN A 290 5.40 -22.45 5.23
CA ASN A 290 5.36 -22.90 3.84
C ASN A 290 4.51 -22.03 2.93
N LEU A 291 3.78 -21.05 3.47
CA LEU A 291 2.95 -20.12 2.73
C LEU A 291 3.49 -18.67 2.79
N LYS A 292 4.67 -18.46 3.36
CA LYS A 292 5.29 -17.13 3.38
C LYS A 292 6.71 -17.15 2.83
N PHE A 293 7.01 -16.18 1.98
CA PHE A 293 8.28 -16.05 1.32
C PHE A 293 8.79 -14.61 1.39
N LYS A 294 10.07 -14.41 1.67
CA LYS A 294 10.71 -13.09 1.66
C LYS A 294 11.94 -13.06 0.77
N LYS A 295 12.15 -11.96 0.05
CA LYS A 295 13.30 -11.80 -0.83
C LYS A 295 13.82 -10.37 -0.82
N ALA A 296 15.14 -10.23 -0.62
CA ALA A 296 15.85 -8.98 -0.83
C ALA A 296 16.17 -8.79 -2.32
N PHE A 297 16.06 -7.55 -2.81
CA PHE A 297 16.40 -7.16 -4.17
C PHE A 297 17.57 -6.16 -4.13
N PRO A 298 18.83 -6.65 -4.04
CA PRO A 298 20.01 -5.80 -3.85
C PRO A 298 20.31 -4.86 -5.01
N ASN A 299 19.76 -5.16 -6.19
CA ASN A 299 19.99 -4.41 -7.41
C ASN A 299 18.88 -3.40 -7.73
N SER A 300 17.75 -3.39 -7.00
CA SER A 300 16.66 -2.43 -7.27
C SER A 300 17.13 -0.98 -7.13
N GLY A 301 17.95 -0.69 -6.12
CA GLY A 301 18.58 0.61 -5.93
C GLY A 301 17.63 1.72 -5.43
N ASP A 302 16.37 1.41 -5.21
CA ASP A 302 15.34 2.35 -4.71
C ASP A 302 14.38 1.63 -3.75
N HIS A 303 13.73 2.40 -2.89
CA HIS A 303 12.65 1.95 -2.02
C HIS A 303 11.49 1.32 -2.80
N VAL A 304 11.09 1.95 -3.92
CA VAL A 304 10.02 1.48 -4.79
C VAL A 304 10.61 0.45 -5.77
N ILE A 305 10.52 -0.83 -5.40
CA ILE A 305 11.21 -1.92 -6.10
C ILE A 305 10.47 -2.44 -7.35
N ALA A 306 9.17 -2.15 -7.49
CA ALA A 306 8.30 -2.73 -8.52
C ALA A 306 8.00 -1.80 -9.70
N SER A 307 8.57 -0.58 -9.73
CA SER A 307 8.36 0.38 -10.81
C SER A 307 9.58 0.48 -11.72
N SER A 308 9.34 0.53 -13.03
CA SER A 308 10.40 0.81 -14.02
C SER A 308 10.96 2.24 -13.93
N VAL A 309 10.21 3.15 -13.31
CA VAL A 309 10.66 4.54 -13.08
C VAL A 309 11.75 4.62 -12.01
N THR A 310 11.78 3.67 -11.06
CA THR A 310 12.62 3.74 -9.85
C THR A 310 13.59 2.59 -9.72
N SER A 311 13.14 1.37 -10.01
CA SER A 311 13.89 0.14 -9.78
C SER A 311 14.71 -0.28 -11.00
N LYS A 312 15.94 -0.72 -10.75
CA LYS A 312 16.80 -1.36 -11.76
C LYS A 312 16.62 -2.88 -11.81
N ASP A 313 15.73 -3.45 -10.99
CA ASP A 313 15.49 -4.88 -10.86
C ASP A 313 13.99 -5.19 -10.69
N TRP A 314 13.11 -4.37 -11.31
CA TRP A 314 11.68 -4.60 -11.26
C TRP A 314 11.29 -5.95 -11.90
N GLU A 315 12.05 -6.43 -12.91
CA GLU A 315 11.87 -7.74 -13.53
C GLU A 315 12.10 -8.86 -12.51
N GLY A 316 13.17 -8.77 -11.70
CA GLY A 316 13.44 -9.72 -10.62
C GLY A 316 12.32 -9.75 -9.57
N VAL A 317 11.69 -8.60 -9.27
CA VAL A 317 10.52 -8.50 -8.41
C VAL A 317 9.32 -9.20 -9.05
N MET A 318 9.06 -8.95 -10.33
CA MET A 318 8.00 -9.58 -11.10
C MET A 318 8.12 -11.10 -11.10
N PHE A 319 9.27 -11.65 -11.52
CA PHE A 319 9.49 -13.09 -11.58
C PHE A 319 9.39 -13.76 -10.21
N SER A 320 9.86 -13.09 -9.15
CA SER A 320 9.76 -13.64 -7.79
C SER A 320 8.34 -13.64 -7.28
N THR A 321 7.52 -12.68 -7.69
CA THR A 321 6.09 -12.64 -7.34
C THR A 321 5.31 -13.71 -8.12
N ILE A 322 5.63 -13.93 -9.41
CA ILE A 322 5.07 -15.03 -10.21
C ILE A 322 5.38 -16.37 -9.53
N ASP A 323 6.65 -16.64 -9.24
CA ASP A 323 7.09 -17.88 -8.57
C ASP A 323 6.36 -18.11 -7.24
N PHE A 324 6.19 -17.07 -6.42
CA PHE A 324 5.41 -17.15 -5.20
C PHE A 324 3.94 -17.50 -5.46
N LEU A 325 3.29 -16.83 -6.39
CA LEU A 325 1.86 -17.04 -6.68
C LEU A 325 1.62 -18.43 -7.29
N GLU A 326 2.49 -18.90 -8.17
CA GLU A 326 2.38 -20.24 -8.76
C GLU A 326 2.75 -21.35 -7.76
N ASN A 327 3.94 -21.30 -7.20
CA ASN A 327 4.51 -22.43 -6.47
C ASN A 327 4.17 -22.46 -4.97
N THR A 328 3.85 -21.29 -4.37
CA THR A 328 3.47 -21.22 -2.94
C THR A 328 1.97 -21.10 -2.75
N VAL A 329 1.29 -20.28 -3.57
CA VAL A 329 -0.17 -20.08 -3.45
C VAL A 329 -0.95 -21.07 -4.30
N GLY A 330 -0.33 -21.61 -5.36
CA GLY A 330 -0.95 -22.58 -6.25
C GLY A 330 -1.89 -21.95 -7.29
N ILE A 331 -1.60 -20.73 -7.72
CA ILE A 331 -2.37 -20.05 -8.75
C ILE A 331 -1.80 -20.42 -10.12
N PRO A 332 -2.56 -21.08 -11.01
CA PRO A 332 -2.08 -21.45 -12.34
C PRO A 332 -1.90 -20.21 -13.22
N SER A 333 -0.93 -20.25 -14.10
CA SER A 333 -0.82 -19.27 -15.18
C SER A 333 -2.07 -19.31 -16.08
N LYS A 334 -2.29 -18.25 -16.85
CA LYS A 334 -3.42 -18.19 -17.82
C LYS A 334 -3.40 -19.37 -18.79
N ALA A 335 -2.21 -19.79 -19.27
CA ALA A 335 -2.06 -20.92 -20.16
C ALA A 335 -2.45 -22.24 -19.49
N GLU A 336 -1.92 -22.51 -18.29
CA GLU A 336 -2.25 -23.71 -17.52
C GLU A 336 -3.72 -23.79 -17.12
N TYR A 337 -4.34 -22.68 -16.75
CA TYR A 337 -5.77 -22.62 -16.46
C TYR A 337 -6.60 -22.99 -17.69
N GLN A 338 -6.25 -22.47 -18.88
CA GLN A 338 -6.95 -22.80 -20.12
C GLN A 338 -6.79 -24.28 -20.47
N ASP A 339 -5.62 -24.86 -20.27
CA ASP A 339 -5.37 -26.29 -20.53
C ASP A 339 -6.16 -27.19 -19.56
N GLN A 340 -6.26 -26.81 -18.28
CA GLN A 340 -7.11 -27.49 -17.30
C GLN A 340 -8.59 -27.47 -17.70
N VAL A 341 -9.13 -26.30 -18.09
CA VAL A 341 -10.51 -26.15 -18.55
C VAL A 341 -10.78 -26.99 -19.79
N ASN A 342 -9.88 -26.97 -20.78
CA ASN A 342 -9.99 -27.77 -22.00
C ASN A 342 -9.99 -29.27 -21.68
N SER A 343 -9.16 -29.71 -20.73
CA SER A 343 -9.09 -31.12 -20.30
C SER A 343 -10.40 -31.57 -19.63
N ILE A 344 -11.01 -30.73 -18.79
CA ILE A 344 -12.30 -31.02 -18.15
C ILE A 344 -13.41 -31.14 -19.21
N ILE A 345 -13.49 -30.19 -20.16
CA ILE A 345 -14.48 -30.20 -21.24
C ILE A 345 -14.33 -31.47 -22.09
N GLN A 346 -13.10 -31.89 -22.41
CA GLN A 346 -12.86 -33.14 -23.14
C GLN A 346 -13.31 -34.37 -22.35
N ALA A 347 -13.04 -34.43 -21.05
CA ALA A 347 -13.49 -35.51 -20.18
C ALA A 347 -15.01 -35.59 -20.10
N GLU A 348 -15.71 -34.48 -19.92
CA GLU A 348 -17.18 -34.42 -19.89
C GLU A 348 -17.78 -34.86 -21.24
N ASN A 349 -17.24 -34.40 -22.36
CA ASN A 349 -17.69 -34.79 -23.70
C ASN A 349 -17.46 -36.31 -23.96
N SER A 350 -16.39 -36.90 -23.43
CA SER A 350 -16.14 -38.33 -23.55
C SER A 350 -17.09 -39.17 -22.69
N LEU A 351 -17.53 -38.67 -21.54
CA LEU A 351 -18.53 -39.30 -20.68
C LEU A 351 -19.96 -39.18 -21.26
N ALA A 352 -20.24 -38.05 -21.94
CA ALA A 352 -21.54 -37.81 -22.57
C ALA A 352 -21.76 -38.62 -23.85
N ASN A 353 -20.68 -39.05 -24.55
CA ASN A 353 -20.67 -39.88 -25.75
C ASN A 353 -19.77 -41.11 -25.54
N PRO A 354 -20.16 -42.11 -24.70
CA PRO A 354 -19.43 -43.37 -24.65
C PRO A 354 -19.52 -44.03 -26.01
N LYS A 355 -18.37 -44.20 -26.67
CA LYS A 355 -18.33 -44.95 -27.93
C LYS A 355 -18.88 -46.34 -27.66
N ASN A 356 -19.99 -46.72 -28.35
CA ASN A 356 -20.52 -48.10 -28.42
C ASN A 356 -19.46 -49.08 -28.84
#